data_28b104dbb4cfa1965afd1a00511b13e3
#
_entry.id   28b104dbb4cfa1965afd1a00511b13e3
#
_cell.length_a   1.000
_cell.length_b   1.000
_cell.length_c   1.000
_cell.angle_alpha   90.00
_cell.angle_beta   90.00
_cell.angle_gamma   90.00
#
_symmetry.space_group_name_H-M   'P 1'
#
loop_
_entity.id
_entity.type
_entity.pdbx_description
1 polymer ?
#
loop_
_entity_poly.entity_id
_entity_poly.type
_entity_poly.pdbx_seq_one_letter_code
_entity_poly.pdbx_strand_id
1 'polypeptide(L)'
;SCILSFILLELTLRLFNVDNPWIKTEEANILRDFQFTYDASNLYENGSPNVDYFRNEYGLRDSCDNPGEIDILTIGGSTTDQRYVPFASTFQSIIEERLTAYIDNFGCVSNAGIDGHSTWGHLFSFDHWFPLIPGLKPKFIVLHVGIGDVNFKRINSPRSGFDTNTQS
;
A
#
# COMPACT_ATOMS: atom_id res chain seq x y z
N SER A 1 -28.89 -24.76 -25.30
CA SER A 1 -28.82 -23.34 -25.63
C SER A 1 -28.50 -22.45 -24.39
N CYS A 2 -29.27 -22.55 -23.29
CA CYS A 2 -29.06 -21.72 -22.08
C CYS A 2 -27.67 -21.90 -21.43
N ILE A 3 -27.19 -23.16 -21.34
CA ILE A 3 -25.88 -23.44 -20.72
C ILE A 3 -24.73 -22.74 -21.47
N LEU A 4 -24.78 -22.74 -22.80
CA LEU A 4 -23.77 -22.06 -23.63
C LEU A 4 -23.78 -20.55 -23.40
N SER A 5 -24.97 -19.96 -23.24
CA SER A 5 -25.13 -18.53 -22.94
C SER A 5 -24.58 -18.16 -21.57
N PHE A 6 -24.78 -19.01 -20.56
CA PHE A 6 -24.18 -18.79 -19.22
C PHE A 6 -22.65 -18.92 -19.25
N ILE A 7 -22.09 -19.90 -19.97
CA ILE A 7 -20.64 -20.06 -20.12
C ILE A 7 -20.06 -18.85 -20.85
N LEU A 8 -20.73 -18.35 -21.90
CA LEU A 8 -20.27 -17.19 -22.64
C LEU A 8 -20.31 -15.92 -21.78
N LEU A 9 -21.37 -15.75 -21.00
CA LEU A 9 -21.49 -14.63 -20.05
C LEU A 9 -20.39 -14.68 -18.99
N GLU A 10 -20.16 -15.84 -18.37
CA GLU A 10 -19.11 -16.05 -17.38
C GLU A 10 -17.72 -15.74 -17.97
N LEU A 11 -17.43 -16.25 -19.17
CA LEU A 11 -16.18 -15.95 -19.88
C LEU A 11 -16.04 -14.46 -20.18
N THR A 12 -17.13 -13.80 -20.56
CA THR A 12 -17.14 -12.35 -20.83
C THR A 12 -16.86 -11.55 -19.55
N LEU A 13 -17.53 -11.87 -18.45
CA LEU A 13 -17.33 -11.24 -17.16
C LEU A 13 -15.88 -11.40 -16.68
N ARG A 14 -15.31 -12.60 -16.84
CA ARG A 14 -13.89 -12.85 -16.51
C ARG A 14 -12.92 -12.10 -17.41
N LEU A 15 -13.18 -12.01 -18.72
CA LEU A 15 -12.36 -11.25 -19.66
C LEU A 15 -12.34 -9.74 -19.38
N PHE A 16 -13.46 -9.20 -18.89
CA PHE A 16 -13.56 -7.79 -18.54
C PHE A 16 -13.25 -7.50 -17.05
N ASN A 17 -12.80 -8.51 -16.29
CA ASN A 17 -12.52 -8.37 -14.84
C ASN A 17 -13.64 -7.70 -14.03
N VAL A 18 -14.90 -7.86 -14.46
CA VAL A 18 -16.05 -7.15 -13.85
C VAL A 18 -16.19 -7.46 -12.36
N ASP A 19 -15.75 -8.66 -11.94
CA ASP A 19 -15.81 -9.11 -10.54
C ASP A 19 -14.48 -9.00 -9.79
N ASN A 20 -13.47 -8.33 -10.36
CA ASN A 20 -12.20 -8.16 -9.66
C ASN A 20 -12.33 -7.06 -8.57
N PRO A 21 -12.37 -7.41 -7.28
CA PRO A 21 -12.54 -6.44 -6.21
C PRO A 21 -11.34 -5.48 -6.07
N TRP A 22 -10.18 -5.84 -6.67
CA TRP A 22 -8.97 -5.04 -6.64
C TRP A 22 -8.94 -3.89 -7.63
N ILE A 23 -9.88 -3.80 -8.60
CA ILE A 23 -9.93 -2.68 -9.56
C ILE A 23 -10.03 -1.34 -8.84
N LYS A 24 -10.86 -1.25 -7.81
CA LYS A 24 -11.00 -0.02 -7.03
C LYS A 24 -9.71 0.38 -6.31
N THR A 25 -8.92 -0.59 -5.86
CA THR A 25 -7.66 -0.32 -5.18
C THR A 25 -6.60 0.21 -6.13
N GLU A 26 -6.57 -0.28 -7.36
CA GLU A 26 -5.68 0.24 -8.42
C GLU A 26 -6.03 1.69 -8.77
N GLU A 27 -7.33 2.02 -8.86
CA GLU A 27 -7.80 3.40 -9.04
C GLU A 27 -7.37 4.33 -7.90
N ALA A 28 -7.20 3.80 -6.69
CA ALA A 28 -6.69 4.52 -5.53
C ALA A 28 -5.15 4.51 -5.42
N ASN A 29 -4.43 4.13 -6.49
CA ASN A 29 -2.96 4.05 -6.52
C ASN A 29 -2.36 3.01 -5.55
N ILE A 30 -3.12 2.00 -5.16
CA ILE A 30 -2.64 0.89 -4.36
C ILE A 30 -2.08 -0.17 -5.31
N LEU A 31 -0.77 -0.07 -5.56
CA LEU A 31 -0.06 -0.99 -6.44
C LEU A 31 0.17 -2.33 -5.73
N ARG A 32 0.08 -3.43 -6.48
CA ARG A 32 0.33 -4.79 -5.99
C ARG A 32 1.36 -5.49 -6.88
N ASP A 33 2.11 -6.43 -6.32
CA ASP A 33 3.18 -7.13 -7.04
C ASP A 33 4.08 -6.14 -7.80
N PHE A 34 4.39 -5.02 -7.13
CA PHE A 34 5.10 -3.90 -7.74
C PHE A 34 6.54 -3.86 -7.26
N GLN A 35 7.46 -3.67 -8.19
CA GLN A 35 8.85 -3.45 -7.90
C GLN A 35 9.43 -2.38 -8.82
N PHE A 36 10.17 -1.43 -8.25
CA PHE A 36 10.79 -0.35 -9.00
C PHE A 36 12.03 0.16 -8.25
N THR A 37 13.07 0.52 -8.99
CA THR A 37 14.28 1.13 -8.44
C THR A 37 14.24 2.63 -8.68
N TYR A 38 14.16 3.42 -7.60
CA TYR A 38 14.20 4.88 -7.65
C TYR A 38 15.62 5.41 -7.59
N ASP A 39 15.93 6.40 -8.43
CA ASP A 39 17.15 7.21 -8.28
C ASP A 39 16.94 8.19 -7.11
N ALA A 40 17.69 7.99 -6.05
CA ALA A 40 17.69 8.83 -4.86
C ALA A 40 19.01 9.59 -4.68
N SER A 41 19.84 9.68 -5.73
CA SER A 41 21.17 10.30 -5.68
C SER A 41 21.16 11.75 -5.19
N ASN A 42 20.09 12.49 -5.45
CA ASN A 42 19.91 13.86 -4.99
C ASN A 42 19.43 13.99 -3.54
N LEU A 43 19.07 12.88 -2.88
CA LEU A 43 18.51 12.87 -1.53
C LEU A 43 19.53 12.48 -0.46
N TYR A 44 20.61 11.79 -0.86
CA TYR A 44 21.60 11.24 0.06
C TYR A 44 23.02 11.65 -0.35
N GLU A 45 23.71 12.41 0.50
CA GLU A 45 25.09 12.87 0.22
C GLU A 45 26.12 11.72 0.16
N ASN A 46 25.92 10.65 0.95
CA ASN A 46 26.86 9.51 1.05
C ASN A 46 26.13 8.15 1.02
N GLY A 47 24.89 8.10 0.51
CA GLY A 47 24.08 6.88 0.47
C GLY A 47 24.11 6.16 -0.88
N SER A 48 23.41 5.04 -0.95
CA SER A 48 23.15 4.40 -2.24
C SER A 48 22.30 5.33 -3.11
N PRO A 49 22.72 5.60 -4.36
CA PRO A 49 21.97 6.46 -5.26
C PRO A 49 20.62 5.85 -5.66
N ASN A 50 20.48 4.52 -5.51
CA ASN A 50 19.31 3.78 -5.93
C ASN A 50 18.61 3.15 -4.73
N VAL A 51 17.30 3.21 -4.71
CA VAL A 51 16.46 2.61 -3.69
C VAL A 51 15.50 1.63 -4.34
N ASP A 52 15.61 0.37 -3.99
CA ASP A 52 14.67 -0.65 -4.41
C ASP A 52 13.38 -0.52 -3.58
N TYR A 53 12.30 -0.22 -4.28
CA TYR A 53 10.97 -0.10 -3.72
C TYR A 53 10.14 -1.27 -4.21
N PHE A 54 9.37 -1.86 -3.31
CA PHE A 54 8.48 -2.97 -3.63
C PHE A 54 7.17 -2.89 -2.87
N ARG A 55 6.16 -3.57 -3.40
CA ARG A 55 4.91 -3.89 -2.72
C ARG A 55 4.55 -5.33 -3.03
N ASN A 56 4.09 -6.04 -2.01
CA ASN A 56 3.72 -7.44 -2.14
C ASN A 56 2.37 -7.62 -2.88
N GLU A 57 1.91 -8.85 -2.99
CA GLU A 57 0.65 -9.22 -3.66
C GLU A 57 -0.60 -8.56 -3.06
N TYR A 58 -0.51 -8.09 -1.82
CA TYR A 58 -1.59 -7.37 -1.13
C TYR A 58 -1.46 -5.85 -1.24
N GLY A 59 -0.40 -5.34 -1.83
CA GLY A 59 -0.11 -3.91 -1.92
C GLY A 59 0.56 -3.33 -0.67
N LEU A 60 0.97 -4.18 0.26
CA LEU A 60 1.72 -3.79 1.47
C LEU A 60 3.22 -3.76 1.18
N ARG A 61 3.96 -2.94 1.91
CA ARG A 61 5.42 -2.87 1.87
C ARG A 61 5.98 -3.44 3.17
N ASP A 62 6.18 -4.72 3.21
CA ASP A 62 6.67 -5.45 4.39
C ASP A 62 7.43 -6.71 3.99
N SER A 63 7.99 -7.37 5.00
CA SER A 63 8.66 -8.67 4.91
C SER A 63 7.88 -9.77 5.65
N CYS A 64 6.59 -9.56 5.92
CA CYS A 64 5.74 -10.52 6.60
C CYS A 64 5.50 -11.77 5.72
N ASP A 65 5.61 -12.95 6.28
CA ASP A 65 5.35 -14.20 5.54
C ASP A 65 3.86 -14.32 5.15
N ASN A 66 2.97 -13.82 6.02
CA ASN A 66 1.55 -13.73 5.71
C ASN A 66 0.87 -12.57 6.46
N PRO A 67 -0.25 -12.02 5.96
CA PRO A 67 -0.92 -10.88 6.58
C PRO A 67 -1.48 -11.15 7.98
N GLY A 68 -1.69 -12.42 8.35
CA GLY A 68 -2.17 -12.79 9.68
C GLY A 68 -1.12 -12.60 10.78
N GLU A 69 0.14 -12.42 10.41
CA GLU A 69 1.26 -12.18 11.34
C GLU A 69 1.52 -10.69 11.58
N ILE A 70 0.80 -9.82 10.89
CA ILE A 70 0.96 -8.38 11.07
C ILE A 70 0.44 -7.95 12.44
N ASP A 71 1.36 -7.60 13.33
CA ASP A 71 1.04 -7.07 14.65
C ASP A 71 0.78 -5.56 14.62
N ILE A 72 1.53 -4.84 13.79
CA ILE A 72 1.39 -3.39 13.62
C ILE A 72 1.18 -3.06 12.15
N LEU A 73 0.09 -2.35 11.85
CA LEU A 73 -0.18 -1.78 10.53
C LEU A 73 0.01 -0.27 10.59
N THR A 74 0.92 0.27 9.76
CA THR A 74 1.13 1.71 9.65
C THR A 74 0.38 2.27 8.44
N ILE A 75 -0.41 3.32 8.63
CA ILE A 75 -1.25 3.94 7.60
C ILE A 75 -0.89 5.42 7.49
N GLY A 76 -0.73 5.91 6.28
CA GLY A 76 -0.40 7.31 6.02
C GLY A 76 -0.15 7.62 4.56
N GLY A 77 0.33 8.81 4.29
CA GLY A 77 0.72 9.29 2.96
C GLY A 77 2.18 8.97 2.62
N SER A 78 2.82 9.83 1.83
CA SER A 78 4.20 9.66 1.34
C SER A 78 5.24 9.50 2.45
N THR A 79 5.05 10.16 3.59
CA THR A 79 5.94 10.05 4.77
C THR A 79 5.87 8.67 5.44
N THR A 80 4.79 7.95 5.26
CA THR A 80 4.63 6.57 5.72
C THR A 80 5.06 5.59 4.63
N ASP A 81 4.74 5.86 3.37
CA ASP A 81 5.17 5.08 2.21
C ASP A 81 6.70 4.99 2.10
N GLN A 82 7.40 6.11 2.31
CA GLN A 82 8.86 6.20 2.32
C GLN A 82 9.53 5.61 1.07
N ARG A 83 8.97 5.84 -0.13
CA ARG A 83 9.43 5.22 -1.37
C ARG A 83 10.91 5.43 -1.70
N TYR A 84 11.49 6.54 -1.26
CA TYR A 84 12.89 6.88 -1.46
C TYR A 84 13.79 6.46 -0.28
N VAL A 85 13.28 5.71 0.67
CA VAL A 85 14.04 5.19 1.81
C VAL A 85 14.29 3.69 1.60
N PRO A 86 15.54 3.20 1.70
CA PRO A 86 15.82 1.77 1.68
C PRO A 86 14.97 1.01 2.68
N PHE A 87 14.46 -0.15 2.31
CA PHE A 87 13.49 -0.90 3.13
C PHE A 87 13.98 -1.09 4.58
N ALA A 88 15.20 -1.54 4.77
CA ALA A 88 15.79 -1.74 6.11
C ALA A 88 15.95 -0.44 6.92
N SER A 89 15.85 0.73 6.29
CA SER A 89 15.95 2.05 6.93
C SER A 89 14.60 2.72 7.13
N THR A 90 13.49 2.08 6.73
CA THR A 90 12.15 2.60 7.01
C THR A 90 11.87 2.54 8.50
N PHE A 91 11.05 3.46 9.01
CA PHE A 91 10.72 3.43 10.43
C PHE A 91 9.98 2.16 10.83
N GLN A 92 9.24 1.53 9.91
CA GLN A 92 8.57 0.26 10.12
C GLN A 92 9.58 -0.86 10.38
N SER A 93 10.58 -1.00 9.51
CA SER A 93 11.64 -2.02 9.68
C SER A 93 12.44 -1.80 10.97
N ILE A 94 12.72 -0.54 11.34
CA ILE A 94 13.41 -0.22 12.60
C ILE A 94 12.55 -0.56 13.82
N ILE A 95 11.25 -0.29 13.77
CA ILE A 95 10.31 -0.66 14.84
C ILE A 95 10.26 -2.18 14.98
N GLU A 96 10.12 -2.90 13.87
CA GLU A 96 10.07 -4.36 13.84
C GLU A 96 11.34 -4.95 14.45
N GLU A 97 12.52 -4.55 14.01
CA GLU A 97 13.80 -5.00 14.55
C GLU A 97 13.88 -4.81 16.07
N ARG A 98 13.47 -3.65 16.55
CA ARG A 98 13.50 -3.33 17.98
C ARG A 98 12.49 -4.15 18.77
N LEU A 99 11.25 -4.25 18.30
CA LEU A 99 10.21 -4.97 19.04
C LEU A 99 10.47 -6.48 19.07
N THR A 100 10.97 -7.05 17.99
CA THR A 100 11.36 -8.47 17.93
C THR A 100 12.46 -8.80 18.94
N ALA A 101 13.33 -7.85 19.27
CA ALA A 101 14.36 -8.03 20.28
C ALA A 101 13.82 -8.04 21.73
N TYR A 102 12.62 -7.52 21.99
CA TYR A 102 12.07 -7.35 23.35
C TYR A 102 10.78 -8.14 23.59
N ILE A 103 10.08 -8.55 22.54
CA ILE A 103 8.77 -9.20 22.65
C ILE A 103 8.86 -10.60 22.04
N ASP A 104 8.68 -11.61 22.86
CA ASP A 104 8.61 -12.99 22.40
C ASP A 104 7.39 -13.18 21.48
N ASN A 105 7.61 -13.86 20.35
CA ASN A 105 6.57 -14.11 19.33
C ASN A 105 5.92 -12.82 18.79
N PHE A 106 6.67 -11.71 18.75
CA PHE A 106 6.25 -10.55 17.98
C PHE A 106 6.13 -10.96 16.51
N GLY A 107 5.04 -10.54 15.87
CA GLY A 107 4.83 -10.75 14.45
C GLY A 107 5.68 -9.79 13.62
N CYS A 108 5.03 -9.03 12.75
CA CYS A 108 5.74 -8.07 11.91
C CYS A 108 5.06 -6.70 11.88
N VAL A 109 5.77 -5.71 11.31
CA VAL A 109 5.26 -4.35 11.09
C VAL A 109 5.06 -4.11 9.60
N SER A 110 3.82 -3.91 9.19
CA SER A 110 3.49 -3.66 7.80
C SER A 110 3.25 -2.19 7.48
N ASN A 111 3.67 -1.78 6.29
CA ASN A 111 3.52 -0.43 5.77
C ASN A 111 2.39 -0.39 4.72
N ALA A 112 1.27 0.23 5.10
CA ALA A 112 0.15 0.55 4.24
C ALA A 112 0.09 2.05 3.88
N GLY A 113 1.21 2.76 3.96
CA GLY A 113 1.31 4.13 3.49
C GLY A 113 1.20 4.19 1.96
N ILE A 114 0.44 5.14 1.43
CA ILE A 114 0.29 5.37 -0.02
C ILE A 114 0.62 6.82 -0.34
N ASP A 115 1.57 7.02 -1.23
CA ASP A 115 1.91 8.37 -1.67
C ASP A 115 0.70 9.07 -2.29
N GLY A 116 0.49 10.34 -1.90
CA GLY A 116 -0.62 11.16 -2.36
C GLY A 116 -1.96 10.90 -1.64
N HIS A 117 -2.04 9.93 -0.71
CA HIS A 117 -3.27 9.72 0.04
C HIS A 117 -3.50 10.85 1.07
N SER A 118 -4.72 11.35 1.07
CA SER A 118 -5.31 12.19 2.12
C SER A 118 -6.05 11.31 3.13
N THR A 119 -6.62 11.92 4.17
CA THR A 119 -7.53 11.22 5.10
C THR A 119 -8.66 10.47 4.37
N TRP A 120 -9.15 11.02 3.26
CA TRP A 120 -10.14 10.33 2.43
C TRP A 120 -9.59 9.04 1.79
N GLY A 121 -8.35 9.06 1.30
CA GLY A 121 -7.67 7.86 0.79
C GLY A 121 -7.49 6.80 1.87
N HIS A 122 -7.20 7.22 3.11
CA HIS A 122 -7.09 6.28 4.24
C HIS A 122 -8.45 5.65 4.58
N LEU A 123 -9.55 6.41 4.61
CA LEU A 123 -10.90 5.85 4.77
C LEU A 123 -11.25 4.87 3.66
N PHE A 124 -10.93 5.22 2.41
CA PHE A 124 -11.09 4.31 1.29
C PHE A 124 -10.35 2.98 1.50
N SER A 125 -9.14 3.01 2.08
CA SER A 125 -8.36 1.82 2.37
C SER A 125 -9.07 0.89 3.38
N PHE A 126 -9.73 1.43 4.39
CA PHE A 126 -10.52 0.64 5.34
C PHE A 126 -11.74 0.00 4.68
N ASP A 127 -12.40 0.68 3.75
CA ASP A 127 -13.63 0.21 3.13
C ASP A 127 -13.36 -0.76 1.96
N HIS A 128 -12.25 -0.60 1.23
CA HIS A 128 -12.08 -1.24 -0.08
C HIS A 128 -10.76 -2.00 -0.25
N TRP A 129 -9.73 -1.75 0.56
CA TRP A 129 -8.44 -2.44 0.44
C TRP A 129 -8.22 -3.47 1.53
N PHE A 130 -8.22 -3.04 2.80
CA PHE A 130 -7.91 -3.94 3.90
C PHE A 130 -8.86 -5.14 4.01
N PRO A 131 -10.17 -5.03 3.70
CA PRO A 131 -11.07 -6.19 3.68
C PRO A 131 -10.71 -7.27 2.64
N LEU A 132 -9.91 -6.91 1.62
CA LEU A 132 -9.46 -7.85 0.59
C LEU A 132 -8.22 -8.64 1.02
N ILE A 133 -7.54 -8.26 2.10
CA ILE A 133 -6.31 -8.89 2.57
C ILE A 133 -6.67 -10.04 3.52
N PRO A 134 -6.42 -11.30 3.13
CA PRO A 134 -6.81 -12.45 3.92
C PRO A 134 -6.12 -12.48 5.30
N GLY A 135 -6.88 -12.61 6.35
CA GLY A 135 -6.33 -12.76 7.70
C GLY A 135 -5.77 -11.49 8.33
N LEU A 136 -5.82 -10.34 7.66
CA LEU A 136 -5.33 -9.08 8.20
C LEU A 136 -6.11 -8.70 9.47
N LYS A 137 -5.44 -8.78 10.62
CA LYS A 137 -5.99 -8.45 11.95
C LYS A 137 -4.90 -7.87 12.84
N PRO A 138 -4.36 -6.69 12.52
CA PRO A 138 -3.28 -6.11 13.30
C PRO A 138 -3.73 -5.84 14.73
N LYS A 139 -2.82 -6.07 15.71
CA LYS A 139 -3.06 -5.74 17.11
C LYS A 139 -3.06 -4.22 17.35
N PHE A 140 -2.26 -3.51 16.53
CA PHE A 140 -2.15 -2.05 16.60
C PHE A 140 -2.18 -1.44 15.21
N ILE A 141 -2.82 -0.26 15.11
CA ILE A 141 -2.80 0.58 13.93
C ILE A 141 -2.14 1.90 14.28
N VAL A 142 -1.11 2.28 13.54
CA VAL A 142 -0.42 3.56 13.66
C VAL A 142 -0.84 4.45 12.50
N LEU A 143 -1.55 5.55 12.80
CA LEU A 143 -2.02 6.50 11.80
C LEU A 143 -1.10 7.72 11.78
N HIS A 144 -0.49 7.99 10.61
CA HIS A 144 0.28 9.19 10.34
C HIS A 144 -0.41 9.97 9.22
N VAL A 145 -1.41 10.75 9.60
CA VAL A 145 -2.35 11.43 8.68
C VAL A 145 -2.26 12.95 8.80
N GLY A 146 -2.79 13.66 7.82
CA GLY A 146 -2.97 15.11 7.87
C GLY A 146 -2.24 15.90 6.79
N ILE A 147 -1.02 15.56 6.41
CA ILE A 147 -0.26 16.31 5.39
C ILE A 147 -0.98 16.32 4.03
N GLY A 148 -1.56 15.18 3.64
CA GLY A 148 -2.31 15.06 2.39
C GLY A 148 -3.60 15.90 2.32
N ASP A 149 -4.07 16.43 3.46
CA ASP A 149 -5.34 17.15 3.57
C ASP A 149 -5.21 18.65 3.32
N VAL A 150 -4.01 19.17 3.15
CA VAL A 150 -3.75 20.62 2.98
C VAL A 150 -4.40 21.20 1.72
N ASN A 151 -4.74 20.36 0.72
CA ASN A 151 -5.38 20.78 -0.53
C ASN A 151 -6.87 20.41 -0.60
N PHE A 152 -7.68 20.91 0.31
CA PHE A 152 -9.12 20.64 0.45
C PHE A 152 -9.99 20.84 -0.80
N LYS A 153 -9.51 21.48 -1.85
CA LYS A 153 -10.29 21.74 -3.08
C LYS A 153 -10.53 20.50 -3.98
N ARG A 154 -9.97 19.34 -3.65
CA ARG A 154 -10.10 18.09 -4.43
C ARG A 154 -10.71 16.92 -3.65
N ILE A 155 -11.68 17.18 -2.78
CA ILE A 155 -12.19 16.25 -1.76
C ILE A 155 -12.94 15.03 -2.32
N ASN A 156 -13.26 14.96 -3.61
CA ASN A 156 -14.12 13.91 -4.16
C ASN A 156 -13.40 12.72 -4.79
N SER A 157 -12.08 12.59 -4.61
CA SER A 157 -11.32 11.47 -5.16
C SER A 157 -10.29 10.95 -4.14
N PRO A 158 -10.13 9.62 -3.98
CA PRO A 158 -9.04 9.01 -3.22
C PRO A 158 -7.65 9.50 -3.67
N ARG A 159 -7.54 9.89 -4.95
CA ARG A 159 -6.33 10.44 -5.60
C ARG A 159 -6.18 11.95 -5.44
N SER A 160 -6.78 12.60 -4.48
CA SER A 160 -6.65 14.05 -4.32
C SER A 160 -5.20 14.44 -4.02
N GLY A 161 -4.43 14.71 -5.05
CA GLY A 161 -3.02 15.11 -4.95
C GLY A 161 -2.09 14.45 -5.96
N PHE A 162 -2.53 13.43 -6.68
CA PHE A 162 -1.69 12.75 -7.67
C PHE A 162 -1.80 13.44 -9.03
N ASP A 163 -0.75 14.13 -9.44
CA ASP A 163 -0.58 14.61 -10.80
C ASP A 163 0.23 13.55 -11.57
N THR A 164 -0.42 12.85 -12.49
CA THR A 164 0.21 11.80 -13.33
C THR A 164 1.23 12.37 -14.33
N ASN A 165 1.47 13.67 -14.33
CA ASN A 165 2.34 14.36 -15.29
C ASN A 165 3.81 14.51 -14.83
N THR A 166 4.23 13.91 -13.70
CA THR A 166 5.62 13.99 -13.25
C THR A 166 6.40 12.69 -13.46
N GLN A 167 6.02 11.88 -14.45
CA GLN A 167 6.86 10.82 -14.99
C GLN A 167 7.38 11.25 -16.37
N SER A 168 8.40 12.08 -16.36
CA SER A 168 9.29 12.32 -17.52
C SER A 168 10.72 12.37 -17.04
#